data_0670b87def06a1bcfcd2b8b1d07f06ea
#
_entry.id   0670b87def06a1bcfcd2b8b1d07f06ea
#
_cell.length_a   1.000
_cell.length_b   1.000
_cell.length_c   1.000
_cell.angle_alpha   90.00
_cell.angle_beta   90.00
_cell.angle_gamma   90.00
#
_symmetry.space_group_name_H-M   'P 1'
#
loop_
_entity.id
_entity.type
_entity.pdbx_description
1 polymer ?
#
loop_
_entity_poly.entity_id
_entity_poly.type
_entity_poly.pdbx_seq_one_letter_code
_entity_poly.pdbx_strand_id
1 'polypeptide(L)' 'YTKRLCHQIPSLTDGDIQICCLIKLRFSNGDIANMLAISPTSVSKRKLRLKERIVQEIGSLGENQSLDLWLMEY' A
#
# COMPACT_ATOMS: atom_id res chain seq x y z
N TYR A 1 5.53 2.37 12.40
CA TYR A 1 4.72 2.42 11.17
C TYR A 1 3.99 1.10 10.91
N THR A 2 4.71 0.00 10.85
CA THR A 2 4.11 -1.31 10.57
C THR A 2 3.10 -1.74 11.62
N LYS A 3 3.45 -1.60 12.89
CA LYS A 3 2.54 -1.94 13.99
C LYS A 3 1.28 -1.10 13.98
N ARG A 4 1.43 0.20 13.73
CA ARG A 4 0.32 1.12 13.66
C ARG A 4 -0.62 0.79 12.51
N LEU A 5 -0.05 0.45 11.35
CA LEU A 5 -0.80 0.07 10.18
C LEU A 5 -1.58 -1.24 10.41
N CYS A 6 -0.95 -2.24 11.01
CA CYS A 6 -1.59 -3.51 11.35
C CYS A 6 -2.72 -3.33 12.37
N HIS A 7 -2.56 -2.41 13.30
CA HIS A 7 -3.60 -2.10 14.28
C HIS A 7 -4.84 -1.51 13.63
N GLN A 8 -4.63 -0.60 12.68
CA GLN A 8 -5.73 0.08 12.00
C GLN A 8 -6.39 -0.79 10.94
N ILE A 9 -5.60 -1.62 10.25
CA ILE A 9 -6.09 -2.48 9.18
C ILE A 9 -5.58 -3.91 9.41
N PRO A 10 -6.23 -4.65 10.34
CA PRO A 10 -5.73 -5.98 10.71
C PRO A 10 -5.86 -7.03 9.61
N SER A 11 -6.62 -6.74 8.54
CA SER A 11 -6.77 -7.67 7.42
C SER A 11 -5.59 -7.67 6.45
N LEU A 12 -4.60 -6.79 6.63
CA LEU A 12 -3.43 -6.73 5.76
C LEU A 12 -2.56 -7.99 5.90
N THR A 13 -2.14 -8.53 4.75
CA THR A 13 -1.19 -9.65 4.72
C THR A 13 0.24 -9.12 4.82
N ASP A 14 1.20 -10.02 5.05
CA ASP A 14 2.62 -9.65 5.08
C ASP A 14 3.06 -9.00 3.76
N GLY A 15 2.55 -9.51 2.63
CA GLY A 15 2.84 -8.93 1.32
C GLY A 15 2.29 -7.51 1.18
N ASP A 16 1.09 -7.26 1.70
CA ASP A 16 0.49 -5.93 1.69
C ASP A 16 1.31 -4.96 2.54
N ILE A 17 1.73 -5.39 3.72
CA ILE A 17 2.56 -4.58 4.62
C ILE A 17 3.88 -4.23 3.96
N GLN A 18 4.50 -5.19 3.28
CA GLN A 18 5.75 -4.98 2.56
C GLN A 18 5.59 -3.90 1.49
N ILE A 19 4.52 -3.95 0.71
CA ILE A 19 4.23 -2.94 -0.31
C ILE A 19 4.01 -1.58 0.34
N CYS A 20 3.27 -1.51 1.43
CA CYS A 20 3.04 -0.26 2.17
C CYS A 20 4.36 0.36 2.64
N CYS A 21 5.27 -0.44 3.16
CA CYS A 21 6.57 0.04 3.61
C CYS A 21 7.39 0.60 2.44
N LEU A 22 7.38 -0.07 1.29
CA LEU A 22 8.10 0.39 0.10
C LEU A 22 7.53 1.69 -0.43
N ILE A 23 6.20 1.85 -0.41
CA ILE A 23 5.55 3.10 -0.78
C ILE A 23 5.95 4.22 0.19
N LYS A 24 5.96 3.93 1.49
CA LYS A 24 6.36 4.91 2.51
C LYS A 24 7.79 5.40 2.27
N LEU A 25 8.67 4.53 1.80
CA LEU A 25 10.05 4.87 1.46
C LEU A 25 10.18 5.54 0.09
N ARG A 26 9.06 5.77 -0.59
CA ARG A 26 8.97 6.48 -1.87
C ARG A 26 9.61 5.75 -3.05
N PHE A 27 9.59 4.43 -3.03
CA PHE A 27 10.02 3.65 -4.19
C PHE A 27 8.97 3.71 -5.30
N SER A 28 9.41 3.77 -6.54
CA SER A 28 8.53 3.72 -7.71
C SER A 28 7.98 2.30 -7.91
N ASN A 29 6.94 2.18 -8.75
CA ASN A 29 6.38 0.87 -9.10
C ASN A 29 7.44 -0.05 -9.72
N GLY A 30 8.32 0.50 -10.58
CA GLY A 30 9.41 -0.27 -11.16
C GLY A 30 10.40 -0.78 -10.12
N ASP A 31 10.74 0.06 -9.15
CA ASP A 31 11.63 -0.32 -8.06
C ASP A 31 11.01 -1.41 -7.19
N ILE A 32 9.75 -1.25 -6.84
CA ILE A 32 9.01 -2.25 -6.05
C ILE A 32 8.95 -3.58 -6.81
N ALA A 33 8.68 -3.54 -8.11
CA ALA A 33 8.63 -4.74 -8.95
C ALA A 33 9.97 -5.47 -8.93
N ASN A 34 11.07 -4.74 -9.04
CA ASN A 34 12.40 -5.32 -9.00
C ASN A 34 12.70 -5.96 -7.64
N MET A 35 12.34 -5.29 -6.56
CA MET A 35 12.57 -5.80 -5.20
C MET A 35 11.76 -7.05 -4.91
N LEU A 36 10.53 -7.13 -5.42
CA LEU A 36 9.63 -8.26 -5.21
C LEU A 36 9.74 -9.33 -6.28
N ALA A 37 10.58 -9.12 -7.30
CA ALA A 37 10.77 -10.02 -8.44
C ALA A 37 9.46 -10.30 -9.19
N ILE A 38 8.64 -9.27 -9.38
CA ILE A 38 7.37 -9.32 -10.11
C ILE A 38 7.33 -8.23 -11.17
N SER A 39 6.32 -8.25 -12.04
CA SER A 39 6.18 -7.20 -13.06
C SER A 39 5.58 -5.93 -12.48
N PRO A 40 5.86 -4.75 -13.09
CA PRO A 40 5.21 -3.49 -12.67
C PRO A 40 3.69 -3.54 -12.73
N THR A 41 3.13 -4.29 -13.69
CA THR A 41 1.68 -4.50 -13.79
C THR A 41 1.14 -5.21 -12.55
N SER A 42 1.87 -6.21 -12.05
CA SER A 42 1.49 -6.92 -10.83
C SER A 42 1.52 -5.99 -9.62
N VAL A 43 2.50 -5.08 -9.54
CA VAL A 43 2.56 -4.07 -8.48
C VAL A 43 1.32 -3.19 -8.51
N SER A 44 0.93 -2.72 -9.69
CA SER A 44 -0.27 -1.88 -9.85
C SER A 44 -1.52 -2.61 -9.39
N LYS A 45 -1.67 -3.89 -9.75
CA LYS A 45 -2.81 -4.69 -9.31
C LYS A 45 -2.84 -4.87 -7.80
N ARG A 46 -1.69 -5.13 -7.19
CA ARG A 46 -1.57 -5.29 -5.73
C ARG A 46 -1.92 -3.98 -5.02
N LYS A 47 -1.47 -2.84 -5.55
CA LYS A 47 -1.80 -1.52 -5.01
C LYS A 47 -3.29 -1.26 -5.07
N LEU A 48 -3.94 -1.62 -6.17
CA LEU A 48 -5.39 -1.44 -6.31
C LEU A 48 -6.15 -2.25 -5.27
N ARG A 49 -5.81 -3.51 -5.10
CA ARG A 49 -6.43 -4.38 -4.10
C ARG A 49 -6.18 -3.86 -2.68
N LEU A 50 -4.98 -3.38 -2.42
CA LEU A 50 -4.63 -2.79 -1.14
C LEU A 50 -5.47 -1.54 -0.86
N LYS A 51 -5.64 -0.68 -1.85
CA LYS A 51 -6.47 0.51 -1.74
C LYS A 51 -7.91 0.15 -1.41
N GLU A 52 -8.49 -0.83 -2.12
CA GLU A 52 -9.85 -1.29 -1.87
C GLU A 52 -10.02 -1.80 -0.44
N ARG A 53 -9.05 -2.57 0.04
CA ARG A 53 -9.08 -3.10 1.39
C ARG A 53 -9.00 -1.99 2.43
N ILE A 54 -8.12 -1.00 2.23
CA ILE A 54 -7.99 0.14 3.13
C ILE A 54 -9.30 0.94 3.17
N VAL A 55 -9.91 1.19 2.01
CA VAL A 55 -11.17 1.91 1.93
C VAL A 55 -12.28 1.17 2.68
N GLN A 56 -12.34 -0.15 2.57
CA GLN A 56 -13.31 -0.95 3.29
C GLN A 56 -13.16 -0.86 4.81
N GLU A 57 -11.92 -0.80 5.29
CA GLU A 57 -11.64 -0.79 6.74
C GLU A 57 -11.84 0.59 7.37
N ILE A 58 -11.50 1.66 6.67
CA ILE A 58 -11.54 3.03 7.22
C ILE A 58 -12.61 3.91 6.60
N GLY A 59 -13.36 3.39 5.64
CA GLY A 59 -14.47 4.09 4.99
C GLY A 59 -14.08 4.82 3.71
N SER A 60 -13.03 5.62 3.71
CA SER A 60 -12.57 6.29 2.50
C SER A 60 -11.19 6.92 2.70
N LEU A 61 -10.49 7.16 1.60
CA LEU A 61 -9.35 8.07 1.57
C LEU A 61 -9.89 9.48 1.34
N GLY A 62 -9.13 10.52 1.65
CA GLY A 62 -9.54 11.89 1.37
C GLY A 62 -9.85 12.10 -0.11
N GLU A 63 -10.74 13.04 -0.44
CA GLU A 63 -11.26 13.25 -1.81
C GLU A 63 -10.15 13.39 -2.86
N ASN A 64 -9.06 14.06 -2.52
CA ASN A 64 -7.95 14.31 -3.44
C ASN A 64 -6.70 13.51 -3.07
N GLN A 65 -6.84 12.49 -2.25
CA GLN A 65 -5.71 11.74 -1.73
C GLN A 65 -5.59 10.39 -2.42
N SER A 66 -4.43 10.14 -3.03
CA SER A 66 -4.13 8.83 -3.59
C SER A 66 -3.65 7.88 -2.49
N LEU A 67 -3.65 6.58 -2.79
CA LEU A 67 -3.09 5.59 -1.87
C LEU A 67 -1.65 5.90 -1.49
N ASP A 68 -0.84 6.29 -2.46
CA ASP A 68 0.56 6.60 -2.23
C ASP A 68 0.72 7.76 -1.24
N LEU A 69 -0.04 8.84 -1.44
CA LEU A 69 0.00 9.98 -0.54
C LEU A 69 -0.48 9.62 0.85
N TRP A 70 -1.57 8.87 0.94
CA TRP A 70 -2.10 8.43 2.23
C TRP A 70 -1.07 7.62 3.01
N LEU A 71 -0.40 6.69 2.36
CA LEU A 71 0.62 5.85 2.99
C LEU A 71 1.87 6.64 3.37
N MET A 72 2.27 7.62 2.55
CA MET A 72 3.43 8.46 2.87
C MET A 72 3.19 9.35 4.07
N GLU A 73 1.97 9.84 4.24
CA GLU A 73 1.59 10.71 5.35
C GLU A 73 1.23 9.94 6.62
N TYR A 74 0.94 8.66 6.47
CA TYR A 74 0.56 7.82 7.59
C TYR A 74 1.69 7.63 8.60
#